data_6bb02692aea4fb71907878c2beb63f42
#
_entry.id   6bb02692aea4fb71907878c2beb63f42
#
_cell.length_a   1.000
_cell.length_b   1.000
_cell.length_c   1.000
_cell.angle_alpha   90.00
_cell.angle_beta   90.00
_cell.angle_gamma   90.00
#
_symmetry.space_group_name_H-M   'P 1'
#
loop_
_entity.id
_entity.type
_entity.pdbx_description
1 polymer ?
#
loop_
_entity_poly.entity_id
_entity_poly.type
_entity_poly.pdbx_seq_one_letter_code
_entity_poly.pdbx_strand_id
1 'polypeptide(L)'
;MPPRKINLLEAADRKIDKVFDPHIAGDVNDSQVKVAKFGEVFDWHAHEHEDEAFLVLRGRIAIDFRDGSVELGEGEFIVVLRALEHRPRSLSKEPVVLMFEPATTLNTGNAESDLTVTELKRL
;
A
#
# COMPACT_ATOMS: atom_id res chain seq x y z
N MET A 1 9.93 -6.08 -28.22
CA MET A 1 10.16 -4.91 -27.36
C MET A 1 10.50 -5.36 -25.96
N PRO A 2 11.61 -4.88 -25.40
CA PRO A 2 11.90 -5.18 -24.00
C PRO A 2 10.89 -4.47 -23.08
N PRO A 3 10.62 -5.05 -21.92
CA PRO A 3 9.78 -4.40 -20.92
C PRO A 3 10.39 -3.09 -20.43
N ARG A 4 9.56 -2.18 -19.97
CA ARG A 4 10.00 -0.90 -19.42
C ARG A 4 10.30 -1.02 -17.93
N LYS A 5 11.40 -0.43 -17.50
CA LYS A 5 11.67 -0.27 -16.07
C LYS A 5 11.00 1.00 -15.55
N ILE A 6 10.65 1.01 -14.28
CA ILE A 6 10.11 2.18 -13.59
C ILE A 6 10.98 2.43 -12.36
N ASN A 7 11.43 3.67 -12.18
CA ASN A 7 11.97 4.10 -10.91
C ASN A 7 10.80 4.47 -10.01
N LEU A 8 10.50 3.64 -9.01
CA LEU A 8 9.28 3.78 -8.23
C LEU A 8 9.22 5.07 -7.42
N LEU A 9 10.32 5.47 -6.79
CA LEU A 9 10.34 6.72 -6.01
C LEU A 9 10.16 7.94 -6.89
N GLU A 10 10.86 7.99 -8.02
CA GLU A 10 10.74 9.08 -8.96
C GLU A 10 9.33 9.17 -9.56
N ALA A 11 8.76 8.03 -9.94
CA ALA A 11 7.41 7.98 -10.49
C ALA A 11 6.36 8.40 -9.45
N ALA A 12 6.52 7.96 -8.19
CA ALA A 12 5.63 8.36 -7.11
C ALA A 12 5.68 9.88 -6.90
N ASP A 13 6.88 10.46 -6.89
CA ASP A 13 7.02 11.91 -6.70
C ASP A 13 6.38 12.71 -7.82
N ARG A 14 6.42 12.20 -9.06
CA ARG A 14 5.82 12.88 -10.21
C ARG A 14 4.32 12.71 -10.34
N LYS A 15 3.80 11.52 -9.99
CA LYS A 15 2.44 11.13 -10.38
C LYS A 15 1.48 10.98 -9.23
N ILE A 16 1.96 10.75 -8.01
CA ILE A 16 1.09 10.53 -6.86
C ILE A 16 0.94 11.84 -6.09
N ASP A 17 -0.25 12.45 -6.18
CA ASP A 17 -0.54 13.74 -5.56
C ASP A 17 -1.23 13.59 -4.21
N LYS A 18 -1.95 12.50 -4.00
CA LYS A 18 -2.77 12.27 -2.80
C LYS A 18 -2.20 11.15 -1.97
N VAL A 19 -2.34 11.27 -0.65
CA VAL A 19 -2.04 10.16 0.25
C VAL A 19 -3.13 9.08 0.14
N PHE A 20 -2.74 7.83 0.39
CA PHE A 20 -3.62 6.67 0.35
C PHE A 20 -4.33 6.48 -1.00
N ASP A 21 -3.67 6.90 -2.07
CA ASP A 21 -4.16 6.74 -3.44
C ASP A 21 -3.20 5.81 -4.21
N PRO A 22 -3.37 4.49 -4.10
CA PRO A 22 -2.42 3.55 -4.68
C PRO A 22 -2.45 3.60 -6.21
N HIS A 23 -1.26 3.53 -6.79
CA HIS A 23 -1.08 3.46 -8.24
C HIS A 23 -0.43 2.12 -8.60
N ILE A 24 -0.88 1.50 -9.68
CA ILE A 24 -0.36 0.22 -10.12
C ILE A 24 0.98 0.44 -10.84
N ALA A 25 2.04 -0.19 -10.33
CA ALA A 25 3.34 -0.18 -11.00
C ALA A 25 3.46 -1.29 -12.04
N GLY A 26 2.81 -2.42 -11.81
CA GLY A 26 2.82 -3.52 -12.74
C GLY A 26 1.99 -4.70 -12.27
N ASP A 27 1.72 -5.59 -13.20
CA ASP A 27 1.00 -6.84 -12.93
C ASP A 27 2.00 -7.99 -12.91
N VAL A 28 1.84 -8.89 -11.95
CA VAL A 28 2.61 -10.12 -11.85
C VAL A 28 1.62 -11.27 -11.70
N ASN A 29 1.31 -11.95 -12.81
CA ASN A 29 0.24 -12.94 -12.87
C ASN A 29 -1.07 -12.35 -12.33
N ASP A 30 -1.68 -12.95 -11.31
CA ASP A 30 -2.94 -12.49 -10.72
C ASP A 30 -2.73 -11.40 -9.66
N SER A 31 -1.49 -11.00 -9.41
CA SER A 31 -1.14 -10.01 -8.42
C SER A 31 -0.70 -8.70 -9.05
N GLN A 32 -0.71 -7.65 -8.25
CA GLN A 32 -0.26 -6.34 -8.68
C GLN A 32 0.75 -5.77 -7.68
N VAL A 33 1.74 -5.09 -8.23
CA VAL A 33 2.61 -4.23 -7.44
C VAL A 33 2.02 -2.83 -7.47
N LYS A 34 1.71 -2.29 -6.30
CA LYS A 34 1.13 -0.95 -6.13
C LYS A 34 2.07 -0.09 -5.31
N VAL A 35 2.02 1.20 -5.54
CA VAL A 35 2.79 2.18 -4.76
C VAL A 35 1.84 3.27 -4.29
N ALA A 36 1.97 3.65 -3.03
CA ALA A 36 1.19 4.74 -2.45
C ALA A 36 2.06 5.59 -1.54
N LYS A 37 1.67 6.85 -1.38
CA LYS A 37 2.15 7.71 -0.29
C LYS A 37 1.16 7.55 0.87
N PHE A 38 1.69 7.38 2.08
CA PHE A 38 0.82 7.24 3.26
C PHE A 38 0.64 8.58 3.95
N GLY A 39 -0.58 8.81 4.45
CA GLY A 39 -0.92 9.96 5.29
C GLY A 39 -0.90 9.59 6.76
N GLU A 40 -1.55 10.43 7.59
CA GLU A 40 -1.49 10.27 9.05
C GLU A 40 -2.02 8.92 9.51
N VAL A 41 -3.22 8.54 9.09
CA VAL A 41 -3.83 7.29 9.51
C VAL A 41 -4.86 6.84 8.47
N PHE A 42 -4.88 5.53 8.21
CA PHE A 42 -5.85 4.89 7.35
C PHE A 42 -6.99 4.29 8.18
N ASP A 43 -7.99 3.74 7.50
CA ASP A 43 -9.11 3.09 8.17
C ASP A 43 -8.72 1.74 8.75
N TRP A 44 -9.33 1.36 9.87
CA TRP A 44 -9.32 -0.03 10.32
C TRP A 44 -10.07 -0.86 9.30
N HIS A 45 -9.43 -1.94 8.81
CA HIS A 45 -10.02 -2.80 7.79
C HIS A 45 -9.36 -4.17 7.77
N ALA A 46 -9.97 -5.08 7.04
CA ALA A 46 -9.41 -6.40 6.75
C ALA A 46 -9.72 -6.78 5.31
N HIS A 47 -8.84 -7.54 4.69
CA HIS A 47 -9.06 -8.15 3.39
C HIS A 47 -9.40 -9.62 3.62
N GLU A 48 -10.65 -10.01 3.39
CA GLU A 48 -11.11 -11.34 3.77
C GLU A 48 -10.41 -12.47 2.99
N HIS A 49 -10.02 -12.20 1.75
CA HIS A 49 -9.54 -13.23 0.83
C HIS A 49 -8.14 -12.96 0.30
N GLU A 50 -7.51 -11.85 0.67
CA GLU A 50 -6.21 -11.47 0.11
C GLU A 50 -5.19 -11.25 1.22
N ASP A 51 -4.01 -11.82 1.03
CA ASP A 51 -2.82 -11.46 1.78
C ASP A 51 -2.23 -10.20 1.15
N GLU A 52 -1.66 -9.33 1.96
CA GLU A 52 -1.09 -8.07 1.49
C GLU A 52 0.32 -7.89 2.03
N ALA A 53 1.29 -7.71 1.12
CA ALA A 53 2.67 -7.43 1.49
C ALA A 53 2.94 -5.93 1.43
N PHE A 54 3.70 -5.42 2.40
CA PHE A 54 4.15 -4.04 2.47
C PHE A 54 5.66 -3.99 2.51
N LEU A 55 6.25 -3.14 1.69
CA LEU A 55 7.68 -2.84 1.69
C LEU A 55 7.84 -1.32 1.72
N VAL A 56 8.50 -0.79 2.72
CA VAL A 56 8.74 0.65 2.80
C VAL A 56 9.90 1.03 1.87
N LEU A 57 9.63 1.92 0.91
CA LEU A 57 10.62 2.43 -0.03
C LEU A 57 11.29 3.69 0.50
N ARG A 58 10.56 4.53 1.22
CA ARG A 58 11.08 5.77 1.80
C ARG A 58 10.26 6.15 3.02
N GLY A 59 10.94 6.58 4.08
CA GLY A 59 10.30 7.03 5.31
C GLY A 59 10.00 5.91 6.28
N ARG A 60 9.02 6.12 7.14
CA ARG A 60 8.64 5.17 8.20
C ARG A 60 7.14 5.11 8.33
N ILE A 61 6.64 3.91 8.59
CA ILE A 61 5.22 3.65 8.86
C ILE A 61 5.06 2.78 10.09
N ALA A 62 3.84 2.73 10.60
CA ALA A 62 3.40 1.69 11.52
C ALA A 62 2.16 1.03 10.94
N ILE A 63 2.01 -0.25 11.20
CA ILE A 63 0.76 -0.97 10.95
C ILE A 63 0.23 -1.40 12.31
N ASP A 64 -0.94 -0.87 12.65
CA ASP A 64 -1.60 -1.19 13.90
C ASP A 64 -2.46 -2.43 13.72
N PHE A 65 -2.39 -3.33 14.70
CA PHE A 65 -3.28 -4.47 14.87
C PHE A 65 -4.01 -4.27 16.18
N ARG A 66 -5.08 -5.01 16.43
CA ARG A 66 -5.86 -4.81 17.66
C ARG A 66 -5.04 -5.12 18.92
N ASP A 67 -4.03 -5.98 18.82
CA ASP A 67 -3.19 -6.40 19.93
C ASP A 67 -1.77 -5.80 19.91
N GLY A 68 -1.50 -4.84 19.06
CA GLY A 68 -0.19 -4.19 19.00
C GLY A 68 0.08 -3.51 17.67
N SER A 69 1.28 -2.97 17.52
CA SER A 69 1.71 -2.29 16.31
C SER A 69 3.07 -2.78 15.87
N VAL A 70 3.30 -2.77 14.55
CA VAL A 70 4.61 -3.06 13.96
C VAL A 70 5.09 -1.83 13.22
N GLU A 71 6.30 -1.36 13.54
CA GLU A 71 6.92 -0.23 12.85
C GLU A 71 7.86 -0.75 11.76
N LEU A 72 7.85 -0.07 10.61
CA LEU A 72 8.70 -0.38 9.47
C LEU A 72 9.39 0.87 8.97
N GLY A 73 10.70 0.75 8.74
CA GLY A 73 11.50 1.75 8.05
C GLY A 73 11.89 1.28 6.66
N GLU A 74 12.74 2.07 6.00
CA GLU A 74 13.15 1.79 4.62
C GLU A 74 13.76 0.40 4.48
N GLY A 75 13.30 -0.34 3.48
CA GLY A 75 13.75 -1.69 3.20
C GLY A 75 13.10 -2.77 4.06
N GLU A 76 12.26 -2.41 5.03
CA GLU A 76 11.58 -3.37 5.89
C GLU A 76 10.25 -3.81 5.30
N PHE A 77 9.88 -5.05 5.59
CA PHE A 77 8.85 -5.79 4.88
C PHE A 77 7.95 -6.55 5.86
N ILE A 78 6.66 -6.60 5.58
CA ILE A 78 5.70 -7.39 6.35
C ILE A 78 4.65 -7.96 5.42
N VAL A 79 4.14 -9.15 5.75
CA VAL A 79 2.93 -9.69 5.11
C VAL A 79 1.81 -9.66 6.13
N VAL A 80 0.74 -8.96 5.80
CA VAL A 80 -0.50 -8.98 6.57
C VAL A 80 -1.39 -10.05 5.97
N LEU A 81 -1.64 -11.11 6.73
CA LEU A 81 -2.44 -12.24 6.26
C LEU A 81 -3.91 -11.84 6.12
N ARG A 82 -4.60 -12.52 5.22
CA ARG A 82 -6.04 -12.32 5.00
C ARG A 82 -6.82 -12.38 6.31
N ALA A 83 -7.90 -11.64 6.37
CA ALA A 83 -8.82 -11.55 7.51
C ALA A 83 -8.25 -10.90 8.78
N LEU A 84 -6.97 -10.50 8.78
CA LEU A 84 -6.36 -9.84 9.93
C LEU A 84 -6.66 -8.33 9.87
N GLU A 85 -7.39 -7.84 10.87
CA GLU A 85 -7.76 -6.44 10.97
C GLU A 85 -6.54 -5.57 11.26
N HIS A 86 -6.36 -4.51 10.48
CA HIS A 86 -5.19 -3.66 10.59
C HIS A 86 -5.46 -2.23 10.13
N ARG A 87 -4.53 -1.34 10.48
CA ARG A 87 -4.63 0.08 10.15
C ARG A 87 -3.22 0.66 9.93
N PRO A 88 -2.84 0.98 8.68
CA PRO A 88 -1.57 1.65 8.41
C PRO A 88 -1.61 3.13 8.82
N ARG A 89 -0.46 3.66 9.24
CA ARG A 89 -0.29 5.09 9.50
C ARG A 89 1.15 5.53 9.28
N SER A 90 1.34 6.80 8.94
CA SER A 90 2.68 7.34 8.73
C SER A 90 3.35 7.69 10.06
N LEU A 91 4.66 7.46 10.11
CA LEU A 91 5.53 7.92 11.21
C LEU A 91 6.51 8.99 10.73
N SER A 92 6.49 9.32 9.45
CA SER A 92 7.29 10.38 8.85
C SER A 92 6.41 11.10 7.83
N LYS A 93 6.93 12.18 7.24
CA LYS A 93 6.17 12.94 6.25
C LYS A 93 6.05 12.15 4.96
N GLU A 94 4.83 11.82 4.58
CA GLU A 94 4.46 11.13 3.33
C GLU A 94 5.40 9.98 2.93
N PRO A 95 5.50 8.92 3.76
CA PRO A 95 6.31 7.77 3.38
C PRO A 95 5.77 7.11 2.11
N VAL A 96 6.67 6.51 1.34
CA VAL A 96 6.33 5.81 0.11
C VAL A 96 6.43 4.31 0.36
N VAL A 97 5.36 3.60 0.04
CA VAL A 97 5.20 2.18 0.35
C VAL A 97 4.81 1.41 -0.90
N LEU A 98 5.49 0.29 -1.12
CA LEU A 98 5.12 -0.68 -2.13
C LEU A 98 4.24 -1.74 -1.49
N MET A 99 3.12 -2.06 -2.12
CA MET A 99 2.26 -3.16 -1.73
C MET A 99 2.22 -4.20 -2.85
N PHE A 100 2.24 -5.47 -2.46
CA PHE A 100 2.12 -6.58 -3.40
C PHE A 100 0.94 -7.44 -2.95
N GLU A 101 -0.04 -7.61 -3.82
CA GLU A 101 -1.31 -8.23 -3.46
C GLU A 101 -2.08 -8.68 -4.70
N PRO A 102 -3.05 -9.61 -4.55
CA PRO A 102 -3.91 -9.96 -5.67
C PRO A 102 -4.63 -8.74 -6.26
N ALA A 103 -4.84 -8.76 -7.56
CA ALA A 103 -5.47 -7.64 -8.28
C ALA A 103 -6.90 -7.35 -7.81
N THR A 104 -7.54 -8.32 -7.15
CA THR A 104 -8.89 -8.18 -6.58
C THR A 104 -8.95 -7.36 -5.30
N THR A 105 -7.81 -6.98 -4.74
CA THR A 105 -7.75 -6.31 -3.43
C THR A 105 -8.24 -4.86 -3.53
N LEU A 106 -9.31 -4.53 -2.77
CA LEU A 106 -9.77 -3.16 -2.60
C LEU A 106 -8.96 -2.52 -1.47
N ASN A 107 -8.50 -1.29 -1.65
CA ASN A 107 -7.58 -0.66 -0.69
C ASN A 107 -8.13 -0.56 0.74
N THR A 108 -9.41 -0.30 0.90
CA THR A 108 -10.06 -0.23 2.22
C THR A 108 -10.66 -1.57 2.66
N GLY A 109 -10.45 -2.65 1.90
CA GLY A 109 -10.92 -3.99 2.25
C GLY A 109 -12.43 -4.01 2.49
N ASN A 110 -12.83 -4.41 3.70
CA ASN A 110 -14.23 -4.49 4.11
C ASN A 110 -14.81 -3.18 4.64
N ALA A 111 -14.01 -2.10 4.68
CA ALA A 111 -14.48 -0.78 5.09
C ALA A 111 -14.85 0.07 3.88
N GLU A 112 -15.81 0.98 4.05
CA GLU A 112 -16.10 2.01 3.05
C GLU A 112 -15.87 3.37 3.69
N SER A 113 -15.16 4.25 2.96
CA SER A 113 -14.87 5.60 3.44
C SER A 113 -14.50 6.49 2.27
N ASP A 114 -14.19 7.75 2.56
CA ASP A 114 -13.68 8.70 1.58
C ASP A 114 -12.31 8.28 1.02
N LEU A 115 -11.62 7.34 1.67
CA LEU A 115 -10.33 6.84 1.22
C LEU A 115 -10.45 5.65 0.25
N THR A 116 -11.65 5.11 0.03
CA THR A 116 -11.85 3.98 -0.88
C THR A 116 -11.60 4.40 -2.32
N VAL A 117 -10.73 3.65 -3.02
CA VAL A 117 -10.40 3.86 -4.43
C VAL A 117 -10.75 2.60 -5.21
N THR A 118 -11.71 2.70 -6.11
CA THR A 118 -12.19 1.55 -6.90
C THR A 118 -11.49 1.43 -8.25
N GLU A 119 -11.03 2.54 -8.83
CA GLU A 119 -10.31 2.55 -10.09
C GLU A 119 -8.91 3.13 -9.88
N LEU A 120 -7.88 2.30 -10.02
CA LEU A 120 -6.51 2.69 -9.79
C LEU A 120 -5.87 3.21 -11.06
N LYS A 121 -5.12 4.30 -10.93
CA LYS A 121 -4.25 4.78 -12.00
C LYS A 121 -2.98 3.93 -12.05
N ARG A 122 -2.29 3.99 -13.18
CA ARG A 122 -1.00 3.30 -13.36
C ARG A 122 0.15 4.31 -13.35
N LEU A 123 1.26 3.86 -12.81
CA LEU A 123 2.50 4.64 -12.85
C LEU A 123 3.14 4.68 -14.24
#